data_3f6d98a66699ac503c22ac9bc5e47e04
#
_entry.id   3f6d98a66699ac503c22ac9bc5e47e04
#
_cell.length_a   1.000
_cell.length_b   1.000
_cell.length_c   1.000
_cell.angle_alpha   90.00
_cell.angle_beta   90.00
_cell.angle_gamma   90.00
#
_symmetry.space_group_name_H-M   'P 1'
#
loop_
_entity.id
_entity.type
_entity.pdbx_description
1 polymer ?
#
loop_
_entity_poly.entity_id
_entity_poly.type
_entity_poly.pdbx_seq_one_letter_code
_entity_poly.pdbx_strand_id
1 'polypeptide(L)'
;MDRMSKKVVVISSSPRKGQNSDTLCDEFVNGAIDAGHDAVKYFLEDIEFSSCKACYACKTPEMKCIQDDGIAPILKDLLEADVVVYATPVYYYEMCGTLKMFFDRCYPVFRHLENQDYYIIMAAGSSCGDALIGIESFIGFSKNPTIKEVFEVFGNAKSQNDVLEKVYEAGKNC
;
A
#
# COMPACT_ATOMS: atom_id res chain seq x y z
N MET A 1 -3.41 -28.57 6.55
CA MET A 1 -4.42 -27.62 6.02
C MET A 1 -3.74 -26.87 4.90
N ASP A 2 -4.15 -27.10 3.66
CA ASP A 2 -3.63 -26.31 2.55
C ASP A 2 -4.04 -24.85 2.78
N ARG A 3 -3.06 -24.00 3.04
CA ARG A 3 -3.28 -22.55 3.14
C ARG A 3 -3.55 -22.08 1.71
N MET A 4 -4.78 -21.64 1.43
CA MET A 4 -5.09 -21.11 0.11
C MET A 4 -4.16 -19.93 -0.18
N SER A 5 -3.59 -19.90 -1.39
CA SER A 5 -2.78 -18.77 -1.86
C SER A 5 -3.62 -17.49 -1.83
N LYS A 6 -3.10 -16.43 -1.22
CA LYS A 6 -3.72 -15.09 -1.21
C LYS A 6 -3.10 -14.21 -2.28
N LYS A 7 -3.87 -13.27 -2.79
CA LYS A 7 -3.35 -12.16 -3.62
C LYS A 7 -2.93 -11.01 -2.73
N VAL A 8 -1.64 -10.68 -2.77
CA VAL A 8 -1.01 -9.64 -1.94
C VAL A 8 -0.57 -8.49 -2.83
N VAL A 9 -1.08 -7.29 -2.55
CA VAL A 9 -0.72 -6.07 -3.30
C VAL A 9 0.02 -5.11 -2.39
N VAL A 10 1.26 -4.78 -2.75
CA VAL A 10 2.14 -3.89 -1.99
C VAL A 10 2.34 -2.59 -2.76
N ILE A 11 1.94 -1.47 -2.17
CA ILE A 11 2.09 -0.13 -2.74
C ILE A 11 3.23 0.59 -2.04
N SER A 12 4.35 0.75 -2.73
CA SER A 12 5.51 1.53 -2.29
C SER A 12 5.45 2.94 -2.86
N SER A 13 5.29 3.94 -2.01
CA SER A 13 5.23 5.36 -2.41
C SER A 13 6.53 6.13 -2.12
N SER A 14 7.61 5.41 -1.82
CA SER A 14 8.93 6.01 -1.62
C SER A 14 9.40 6.71 -2.90
N PRO A 15 9.93 7.95 -2.84
CA PRO A 15 10.58 8.57 -4.00
C PRO A 15 11.96 7.97 -4.28
N ARG A 16 12.44 7.06 -3.45
CA ARG A 16 13.79 6.48 -3.54
C ARG A 16 13.73 4.97 -3.49
N LYS A 17 13.97 4.33 -4.64
CA LYS A 17 14.02 2.87 -4.77
C LYS A 17 15.09 2.26 -3.84
N GLY A 18 14.73 1.17 -3.19
CA GLY A 18 15.64 0.47 -2.27
C GLY A 18 16.00 1.27 -1.01
N GLN A 19 15.25 2.30 -0.62
CA GLN A 19 15.43 2.99 0.67
C GLN A 19 14.37 2.51 1.68
N ASN A 20 14.39 3.05 2.89
CA ASN A 20 13.70 2.55 4.07
C ASN A 20 12.33 1.87 3.82
N SER A 21 11.29 2.62 3.46
CA SER A 21 9.95 2.05 3.24
C SER A 21 9.90 1.09 2.05
N ASP A 22 10.68 1.33 1.00
CA ASP A 22 10.73 0.44 -0.16
C ASP A 22 11.45 -0.89 0.14
N THR A 23 12.53 -0.86 0.92
CA THR A 23 13.21 -2.08 1.42
C THR A 23 12.26 -2.94 2.26
N LEU A 24 11.46 -2.32 3.13
CA LEU A 24 10.48 -3.04 3.94
C LEU A 24 9.36 -3.65 3.09
N CYS A 25 8.98 -2.98 1.99
CA CYS A 25 8.07 -3.59 1.00
C CYS A 25 8.65 -4.85 0.39
N ASP A 26 9.97 -4.84 0.05
CA ASP A 26 10.64 -6.01 -0.50
C ASP A 26 10.64 -7.18 0.49
N GLU A 27 10.89 -6.91 1.78
CA GLU A 27 10.84 -7.96 2.81
C GLU A 27 9.44 -8.54 2.98
N PHE A 28 8.40 -7.70 2.96
CA PHE A 28 7.02 -8.20 3.02
C PHE A 28 6.69 -9.10 1.82
N VAL A 29 7.06 -8.67 0.61
CA VAL A 29 6.86 -9.44 -0.62
C VAL A 29 7.61 -10.77 -0.57
N ASN A 30 8.87 -10.75 -0.12
CA ASN A 30 9.68 -11.97 0.00
C ASN A 30 9.01 -12.97 0.95
N GLY A 31 8.54 -12.52 2.13
CA GLY A 31 7.83 -13.36 3.07
C GLY A 31 6.54 -13.95 2.48
N ALA A 32 5.76 -13.14 1.77
CA ALA A 32 4.52 -13.59 1.13
C ALA A 32 4.78 -14.63 0.03
N ILE A 33 5.80 -14.43 -0.81
CA ILE A 33 6.20 -15.38 -1.86
C ILE A 33 6.68 -16.69 -1.24
N ASP A 34 7.50 -16.64 -0.20
CA ASP A 34 8.03 -17.83 0.48
C ASP A 34 6.91 -18.65 1.16
N ALA A 35 5.79 -18.00 1.51
CA ALA A 35 4.58 -18.68 2.00
C ALA A 35 3.68 -19.21 0.88
N GLY A 36 4.00 -18.96 -0.39
CA GLY A 36 3.23 -19.44 -1.54
C GLY A 36 2.08 -18.52 -1.95
N HIS A 37 2.11 -17.24 -1.53
CA HIS A 37 1.13 -16.25 -1.93
C HIS A 37 1.49 -15.62 -3.29
N ASP A 38 0.49 -15.10 -4.01
CA ASP A 38 0.68 -14.31 -5.23
C ASP A 38 0.88 -12.84 -4.84
N ALA A 39 2.14 -12.41 -4.79
CA ALA A 39 2.50 -11.07 -4.31
C ALA A 39 3.05 -10.20 -5.42
N VAL A 40 2.49 -8.98 -5.55
CA VAL A 40 2.95 -7.95 -6.47
C VAL A 40 3.28 -6.66 -5.73
N LYS A 41 4.43 -6.05 -6.05
CA LYS A 41 4.81 -4.73 -5.58
C LYS A 41 4.70 -3.70 -6.70
N TYR A 42 4.00 -2.62 -6.40
CA TYR A 42 3.96 -1.42 -7.23
C TYR A 42 4.82 -0.32 -6.58
N PHE A 43 5.92 0.04 -7.25
CA PHE A 43 6.73 1.19 -6.87
C PHE A 43 6.18 2.41 -7.64
N LEU A 44 5.47 3.30 -6.96
CA LEU A 44 4.68 4.35 -7.60
C LEU A 44 5.50 5.35 -8.44
N GLU A 45 6.78 5.53 -8.11
CA GLU A 45 7.67 6.40 -8.90
C GLU A 45 8.04 5.82 -10.28
N ASP A 46 7.93 4.50 -10.48
CA ASP A 46 8.11 3.88 -11.79
C ASP A 46 6.83 3.97 -12.66
N ILE A 47 5.75 4.53 -12.11
CA ILE A 47 4.42 4.56 -12.75
C ILE A 47 4.07 5.99 -13.12
N GLU A 48 3.88 6.22 -14.41
CA GLU A 48 3.43 7.53 -14.89
C GLU A 48 1.94 7.71 -14.60
N PHE A 49 1.60 8.64 -13.73
CA PHE A 49 0.23 9.03 -13.43
C PHE A 49 0.11 10.47 -12.92
N SER A 50 -1.07 11.04 -13.06
CA SER A 50 -1.38 12.39 -12.59
C SER A 50 -2.40 12.39 -11.46
N SER A 51 -2.50 13.49 -10.74
CA SER A 51 -3.50 13.68 -9.69
C SER A 51 -4.93 13.57 -10.21
N CYS A 52 -5.87 13.30 -9.31
CA CYS A 52 -7.29 13.28 -9.63
C CYS A 52 -7.78 14.68 -10.08
N LYS A 53 -8.49 14.73 -11.21
CA LYS A 53 -9.06 15.97 -11.77
C LYS A 53 -10.43 16.31 -11.20
N ALA A 54 -10.96 15.52 -10.27
CA ALA A 54 -12.29 15.68 -9.70
C ALA A 54 -13.43 15.80 -10.74
N CYS A 55 -13.25 15.21 -11.92
CA CYS A 55 -14.22 15.29 -13.03
C CYS A 55 -15.44 14.39 -12.87
N TYR A 56 -15.44 13.49 -11.89
CA TYR A 56 -16.50 12.52 -11.60
C TYR A 56 -16.88 11.57 -12.73
N ALA A 57 -16.09 11.49 -13.81
CA ALA A 57 -16.35 10.56 -14.92
C ALA A 57 -16.35 9.08 -14.48
N CYS A 58 -15.68 8.76 -13.36
CA CYS A 58 -15.66 7.41 -12.78
C CYS A 58 -16.90 7.08 -11.91
N LYS A 59 -17.86 8.01 -11.74
CA LYS A 59 -19.15 7.74 -11.06
C LYS A 59 -20.14 7.06 -12.01
N THR A 60 -19.70 6.06 -12.74
CA THR A 60 -20.51 5.25 -13.63
C THR A 60 -20.45 3.78 -13.19
N PRO A 61 -21.36 2.91 -13.65
CA PRO A 61 -21.30 1.48 -13.33
C PRO A 61 -19.97 0.82 -13.69
N GLU A 62 -19.28 1.35 -14.71
CA GLU A 62 -17.98 0.83 -15.17
C GLU A 62 -16.83 1.18 -14.22
N MET A 63 -17.03 2.13 -13.29
CA MET A 63 -16.03 2.56 -12.29
C MET A 63 -14.65 2.88 -12.91
N LYS A 64 -14.65 3.41 -14.12
CA LYS A 64 -13.42 3.65 -14.88
C LYS A 64 -12.98 5.11 -14.81
N CYS A 65 -11.71 5.34 -14.46
CA CYS A 65 -11.12 6.66 -14.57
C CYS A 65 -10.97 7.04 -16.05
N ILE A 66 -11.27 8.30 -16.38
CA ILE A 66 -11.08 8.84 -17.74
C ILE A 66 -9.59 9.07 -18.08
N GLN A 67 -8.73 9.21 -17.06
CA GLN A 67 -7.30 9.33 -17.28
C GLN A 67 -6.73 7.96 -17.62
N ASP A 68 -6.19 7.85 -18.83
CA ASP A 68 -5.55 6.63 -19.34
C ASP A 68 -4.07 6.68 -19.01
N ASP A 69 -3.72 6.14 -17.84
CA ASP A 69 -2.36 6.13 -17.30
C ASP A 69 -2.08 4.85 -16.47
N GLY A 70 -0.91 4.76 -15.87
CA GLY A 70 -0.44 3.56 -15.18
C GLY A 70 -1.23 3.11 -13.94
N ILE A 71 -2.29 3.83 -13.53
CA ILE A 71 -3.07 3.49 -12.33
C ILE A 71 -4.08 2.35 -12.58
N ALA A 72 -4.60 2.21 -13.79
CA ALA A 72 -5.70 1.28 -14.06
C ALA A 72 -5.38 -0.19 -13.70
N PRO A 73 -4.20 -0.75 -14.00
CA PRO A 73 -3.83 -2.10 -13.55
C PRO A 73 -3.81 -2.25 -12.04
N ILE A 74 -3.31 -1.22 -11.33
CA ILE A 74 -3.21 -1.24 -9.86
C ILE A 74 -4.61 -1.25 -9.24
N LEU A 75 -5.54 -0.44 -9.76
CA LEU A 75 -6.92 -0.43 -9.27
C LEU A 75 -7.60 -1.78 -9.44
N LYS A 76 -7.32 -2.47 -10.55
CA LYS A 76 -7.83 -3.83 -10.77
C LYS A 76 -7.27 -4.80 -9.74
N ASP A 77 -5.96 -4.77 -9.51
CA ASP A 77 -5.32 -5.67 -8.56
C ASP A 77 -5.78 -5.39 -7.11
N LEU A 78 -6.03 -4.13 -6.76
CA LEU A 78 -6.61 -3.77 -5.46
C LEU A 78 -8.00 -4.38 -5.26
N LEU A 79 -8.85 -4.43 -6.29
CA LEU A 79 -10.18 -5.04 -6.20
C LEU A 79 -10.12 -6.56 -6.00
N GLU A 80 -9.06 -7.20 -6.44
CA GLU A 80 -8.85 -8.64 -6.36
C GLU A 80 -7.99 -9.06 -5.15
N ALA A 81 -7.40 -8.09 -4.43
CA ALA A 81 -6.48 -8.35 -3.35
C ALA A 81 -7.16 -8.90 -2.09
N ASP A 82 -6.57 -9.90 -1.46
CA ASP A 82 -6.90 -10.36 -0.11
C ASP A 82 -6.14 -9.54 0.94
N VAL A 83 -4.91 -9.13 0.59
CA VAL A 83 -3.99 -8.38 1.46
C VAL A 83 -3.46 -7.17 0.73
N VAL A 84 -3.48 -6.01 1.39
CA VAL A 84 -2.94 -4.77 0.85
C VAL A 84 -1.95 -4.15 1.83
N VAL A 85 -0.78 -3.78 1.33
CA VAL A 85 0.24 -3.05 2.09
C VAL A 85 0.39 -1.64 1.53
N TYR A 86 0.21 -0.63 2.37
CA TYR A 86 0.53 0.75 2.03
C TYR A 86 1.81 1.17 2.73
N ALA A 87 2.81 1.55 1.94
CA ALA A 87 4.11 1.99 2.47
C ALA A 87 4.44 3.42 2.05
N THR A 88 4.83 4.25 3.02
CA THR A 88 5.12 5.67 2.81
C THR A 88 6.31 6.14 3.64
N PRO A 89 7.20 6.99 3.09
CA PRO A 89 7.99 7.87 3.92
C PRO A 89 7.08 8.97 4.51
N VAL A 90 7.41 9.42 5.71
CA VAL A 90 6.68 10.50 6.38
C VAL A 90 7.39 11.81 6.13
N TYR A 91 6.70 12.77 5.54
CA TYR A 91 7.17 14.11 5.30
C TYR A 91 6.23 15.12 5.94
N TYR A 92 6.77 16.04 6.75
CA TYR A 92 5.97 17.03 7.48
C TYR A 92 4.83 16.42 8.30
N TYR A 93 5.14 15.29 8.99
CA TYR A 93 4.19 14.55 9.84
C TYR A 93 3.03 13.86 9.09
N GLU A 94 3.08 13.81 7.75
CA GLU A 94 2.05 13.24 6.90
C GLU A 94 2.62 12.19 5.92
N MET A 95 1.73 11.39 5.33
CA MET A 95 2.11 10.53 4.20
C MET A 95 2.69 11.37 3.06
N CYS A 96 3.59 10.81 2.27
CA CYS A 96 4.15 11.52 1.13
C CYS A 96 3.06 11.86 0.09
N GLY A 97 3.30 12.93 -0.68
CA GLY A 97 2.35 13.41 -1.68
C GLY A 97 1.98 12.37 -2.74
N THR A 98 2.92 11.50 -3.12
CA THR A 98 2.68 10.42 -4.09
C THR A 98 1.63 9.43 -3.58
N LEU A 99 1.67 9.03 -2.30
CA LEU A 99 0.64 8.14 -1.73
C LEU A 99 -0.72 8.83 -1.68
N LYS A 100 -0.76 10.10 -1.25
CA LYS A 100 -2.02 10.87 -1.23
C LYS A 100 -2.61 11.00 -2.63
N MET A 101 -1.77 11.30 -3.62
CA MET A 101 -2.18 11.39 -5.01
C MET A 101 -2.74 10.04 -5.54
N PHE A 102 -2.11 8.93 -5.16
CA PHE A 102 -2.60 7.59 -5.45
C PHE A 102 -3.97 7.32 -4.80
N PHE A 103 -4.15 7.65 -3.52
CA PHE A 103 -5.44 7.51 -2.83
C PHE A 103 -6.56 8.30 -3.52
N ASP A 104 -6.28 9.52 -3.96
CA ASP A 104 -7.26 10.32 -4.70
C ASP A 104 -7.67 9.66 -6.03
N ARG A 105 -6.75 8.89 -6.63
CA ARG A 105 -6.98 8.14 -7.86
C ARG A 105 -7.71 6.80 -7.62
N CYS A 106 -7.78 6.32 -6.38
CA CYS A 106 -8.57 5.14 -6.02
C CYS A 106 -10.08 5.40 -5.94
N TYR A 107 -10.53 6.63 -6.16
CA TYR A 107 -11.96 7.00 -6.09
C TYR A 107 -12.90 6.07 -6.87
N PRO A 108 -12.55 5.53 -8.05
CA PRO A 108 -13.42 4.58 -8.77
C PRO A 108 -13.72 3.31 -7.97
N VAL A 109 -12.78 2.82 -7.18
CA VAL A 109 -12.81 1.48 -6.58
C VAL A 109 -12.98 1.47 -5.07
N PHE A 110 -12.71 2.56 -4.35
CA PHE A 110 -12.57 2.57 -2.89
C PHE A 110 -13.78 1.99 -2.12
N ARG A 111 -15.01 2.14 -2.65
CA ARG A 111 -16.24 1.60 -2.05
C ARG A 111 -16.49 0.12 -2.39
N HIS A 112 -15.68 -0.45 -3.25
CA HIS A 112 -15.76 -1.83 -3.71
C HIS A 112 -14.61 -2.69 -3.15
N LEU A 113 -13.69 -2.06 -2.41
CA LEU A 113 -12.69 -2.76 -1.61
C LEU A 113 -13.41 -3.37 -0.40
N GLU A 114 -13.33 -4.68 -0.23
CA GLU A 114 -14.04 -5.36 0.87
C GLU A 114 -13.29 -6.58 1.40
N ASN A 115 -13.41 -6.79 2.70
CA ASN A 115 -12.87 -7.95 3.43
C ASN A 115 -11.34 -8.12 3.30
N GLN A 116 -10.60 -7.03 3.08
CA GLN A 116 -9.15 -7.06 2.90
C GLN A 116 -8.44 -6.91 4.24
N ASP A 117 -7.32 -7.63 4.37
CA ASP A 117 -6.35 -7.42 5.43
C ASP A 117 -5.35 -6.34 5.01
N TYR A 118 -5.11 -5.35 5.87
CA TYR A 118 -4.23 -4.22 5.60
C TYR A 118 -3.00 -4.23 6.51
N TYR A 119 -1.86 -3.91 5.92
CA TYR A 119 -0.62 -3.60 6.63
C TYR A 119 -0.16 -2.19 6.25
N ILE A 120 0.41 -1.47 7.18
CA ILE A 120 0.88 -0.09 6.98
C ILE A 120 2.35 -0.03 7.36
N ILE A 121 3.17 0.52 6.48
CA ILE A 121 4.62 0.74 6.70
C ILE A 121 4.89 2.23 6.60
N MET A 122 5.38 2.83 7.68
CA MET A 122 5.75 4.25 7.72
C MET A 122 7.21 4.39 8.12
N ALA A 123 7.99 5.07 7.28
CA ALA A 123 9.40 5.36 7.55
C ALA A 123 9.60 6.86 7.79
N ALA A 124 10.08 7.22 8.97
CA ALA A 124 10.25 8.60 9.39
C ALA A 124 11.65 8.86 9.97
N GLY A 125 12.02 10.13 10.07
CA GLY A 125 13.24 10.54 10.78
C GLY A 125 13.12 10.45 12.29
N SER A 126 11.95 10.84 12.85
CA SER A 126 11.75 10.92 14.30
C SER A 126 10.32 10.66 14.77
N SER A 127 9.33 10.89 13.93
CA SER A 127 7.91 10.72 14.27
C SER A 127 7.10 10.46 13.01
N CYS A 128 6.11 9.59 13.10
CA CYS A 128 5.14 9.34 12.02
C CYS A 128 3.98 10.36 12.03
N GLY A 129 3.84 11.17 13.09
CA GLY A 129 2.86 12.24 13.17
C GLY A 129 1.43 11.77 12.90
N ASP A 130 0.73 12.49 12.04
CA ASP A 130 -0.65 12.23 11.66
C ASP A 130 -0.79 11.35 10.39
N ALA A 131 0.34 10.87 9.83
CA ALA A 131 0.35 10.06 8.60
C ALA A 131 -0.54 8.81 8.71
N LEU A 132 -0.56 8.17 9.89
CA LEU A 132 -1.41 7.02 10.15
C LEU A 132 -2.89 7.36 10.02
N ILE A 133 -3.32 8.50 10.56
CA ILE A 133 -4.72 8.94 10.54
C ILE A 133 -5.24 9.05 9.09
N GLY A 134 -4.42 9.63 8.21
CA GLY A 134 -4.76 9.77 6.78
C GLY A 134 -4.92 8.42 6.07
N ILE A 135 -4.03 7.46 6.36
CA ILE A 135 -4.05 6.13 5.77
C ILE A 135 -5.26 5.33 6.31
N GLU A 136 -5.45 5.32 7.63
CA GLU A 136 -6.61 4.67 8.27
C GLU A 136 -7.94 5.24 7.79
N SER A 137 -8.02 6.56 7.61
CA SER A 137 -9.20 7.22 7.06
C SER A 137 -9.51 6.72 5.63
N PHE A 138 -8.50 6.51 4.79
CA PHE A 138 -8.69 5.95 3.47
C PHE A 138 -9.17 4.49 3.55
N ILE A 139 -8.51 3.65 4.35
CA ILE A 139 -8.87 2.24 4.57
C ILE A 139 -10.30 2.13 5.11
N GLY A 140 -10.72 3.04 5.98
CA GLY A 140 -12.05 3.09 6.59
C GLY A 140 -13.22 3.26 5.59
N PHE A 141 -12.94 3.64 4.34
CA PHE A 141 -13.95 3.64 3.28
C PHE A 141 -14.18 2.25 2.66
N SER A 142 -13.29 1.29 2.90
CA SER A 142 -13.48 -0.10 2.50
C SER A 142 -14.56 -0.77 3.36
N LYS A 143 -15.15 -1.82 2.84
CA LYS A 143 -16.15 -2.59 3.58
C LYS A 143 -15.48 -3.72 4.37
N ASN A 144 -15.69 -3.76 5.69
CA ASN A 144 -15.09 -4.72 6.62
C ASN A 144 -13.55 -4.81 6.51
N PRO A 145 -12.81 -3.70 6.54
CA PRO A 145 -11.35 -3.74 6.51
C PRO A 145 -10.79 -4.25 7.84
N THR A 146 -9.65 -4.94 7.79
CA THR A 146 -8.92 -5.34 8.99
C THR A 146 -7.49 -4.82 8.91
N ILE A 147 -7.12 -3.86 9.74
CA ILE A 147 -5.71 -3.46 9.87
C ILE A 147 -5.02 -4.47 10.78
N LYS A 148 -4.10 -5.25 10.23
CA LYS A 148 -3.40 -6.34 10.93
C LYS A 148 -2.22 -5.81 11.72
N GLU A 149 -1.40 -4.96 11.11
CA GLU A 149 -0.21 -4.42 11.74
C GLU A 149 0.22 -3.09 11.11
N VAL A 150 0.82 -2.24 11.95
CA VAL A 150 1.40 -0.96 11.57
C VAL A 150 2.87 -0.97 11.95
N PHE A 151 3.76 -0.78 10.99
CA PHE A 151 5.20 -0.68 11.17
C PHE A 151 5.63 0.78 11.12
N GLU A 152 6.04 1.32 12.24
CA GLU A 152 6.68 2.62 12.34
C GLU A 152 8.20 2.42 12.43
N VAL A 153 8.93 2.93 11.45
CA VAL A 153 10.37 2.71 11.34
C VAL A 153 11.12 4.04 11.33
N PHE A 154 12.07 4.18 12.22
CA PHE A 154 12.85 5.40 12.39
C PHE A 154 14.32 5.16 12.00
N GLY A 155 14.89 6.11 11.25
CA GLY A 155 16.26 6.04 10.79
C GLY A 155 16.47 5.07 9.63
N ASN A 156 17.58 4.33 9.64
CA ASN A 156 17.94 3.43 8.54
C ASN A 156 17.37 2.02 8.75
N ALA A 157 16.32 1.69 8.01
CA ALA A 157 15.66 0.38 8.08
C ALA A 157 16.62 -0.78 7.78
N LYS A 158 17.56 -0.61 6.85
CA LYS A 158 18.52 -1.67 6.46
C LYS A 158 19.46 -2.10 7.59
N SER A 159 19.61 -1.29 8.63
CA SER A 159 20.43 -1.63 9.81
C SER A 159 19.62 -2.20 10.96
N GLN A 160 18.31 -2.41 10.79
CA GLN A 160 17.37 -2.87 11.82
C GLN A 160 16.88 -4.29 11.46
N ASN A 161 17.73 -5.29 11.71
CA ASN A 161 17.44 -6.67 11.34
C ASN A 161 16.16 -7.21 11.99
N ASP A 162 15.85 -6.80 13.21
CA ASP A 162 14.64 -7.15 13.94
C ASP A 162 13.37 -6.61 13.27
N VAL A 163 13.45 -5.41 12.69
CA VAL A 163 12.34 -4.81 11.93
C VAL A 163 12.17 -5.51 10.58
N LEU A 164 13.28 -5.78 9.87
CA LEU A 164 13.26 -6.49 8.60
C LEU A 164 12.64 -7.89 8.76
N GLU A 165 13.08 -8.64 9.79
CA GLU A 165 12.54 -9.95 10.13
C GLU A 165 11.05 -9.90 10.47
N LYS A 166 10.62 -8.92 11.27
CA LYS A 166 9.20 -8.73 11.59
C LYS A 166 8.33 -8.50 10.36
N VAL A 167 8.79 -7.65 9.45
CA VAL A 167 8.04 -7.34 8.22
C VAL A 167 8.01 -8.56 7.28
N TYR A 168 9.12 -9.29 7.17
CA TYR A 168 9.17 -10.56 6.43
C TYR A 168 8.18 -11.60 7.02
N GLU A 169 8.19 -11.80 8.34
CA GLU A 169 7.27 -12.74 8.99
C GLU A 169 5.79 -12.28 8.88
N ALA A 170 5.52 -10.99 8.85
CA ALA A 170 4.18 -10.47 8.57
C ALA A 170 3.72 -10.85 7.15
N GLY A 171 4.58 -10.69 6.14
CA GLY A 171 4.31 -11.14 4.78
C GLY A 171 4.08 -12.65 4.69
N LYS A 172 4.87 -13.43 5.41
CA LYS A 172 4.76 -14.90 5.43
C LYS A 172 3.49 -15.40 6.12
N ASN A 173 2.95 -14.63 7.05
CA ASN A 173 1.79 -14.99 7.86
C ASN A 173 0.51 -14.24 7.48
N CYS A 174 0.55 -13.42 6.44
CA CYS A 174 -0.58 -12.61 6.00
C CYS A 174 -1.77 -13.42 5.45
#